data_3be6f7e9bd8ddab5e17eb4103e8316e1
#
_entry.id   3be6f7e9bd8ddab5e17eb4103e8316e1
#
_cell.length_a   1.000
_cell.length_b   1.000
_cell.length_c   1.000
_cell.angle_alpha   90.00
_cell.angle_beta   90.00
_cell.angle_gamma   90.00
#
_symmetry.space_group_name_H-M   'P 1'
#
loop_
_entity.id
_entity.type
_entity.pdbx_description
1 polymer ?
#
loop_
_entity_poly.entity_id
_entity_poly.type
_entity_poly.pdbx_seq_one_letter_code
_entity_poly.pdbx_strand_id
1 'polypeptide(L)'
;MKKSKVFLLATVGLLSVGVLTACSSSSKTSGKTYNYVYGGDPATLDYVSTNKKNMTTAVSNGVDGLFENDQYGNLKPSVAENWSVSQDGLTYTYKIRKGVKWYTSDGEEYANVTAKDFVTGLKHAADTNSEAIYLLQNSVKGLNDYLSGANKD
;
A
#
# COMPACT_ATOMS: atom_id res chain seq x y z
N MET A 1 -55.95 46.21 22.36
CA MET A 1 -54.53 46.04 22.61
C MET A 1 -54.03 44.60 22.79
N LYS A 2 -54.68 43.54 22.27
CA LYS A 2 -54.27 42.14 22.43
C LYS A 2 -53.78 41.49 21.13
N LYS A 3 -53.90 42.14 19.98
CA LYS A 3 -53.53 41.55 18.68
C LYS A 3 -52.06 41.79 18.28
N SER A 4 -51.39 42.78 18.87
CA SER A 4 -50.01 43.10 18.50
C SER A 4 -48.93 42.19 19.15
N LYS A 5 -49.23 41.60 20.31
CA LYS A 5 -48.29 40.73 21.01
C LYS A 5 -48.20 39.31 20.43
N VAL A 6 -49.24 38.86 19.75
CA VAL A 6 -49.26 37.54 19.09
C VAL A 6 -48.47 37.60 17.77
N PHE A 7 -48.45 38.75 17.08
CA PHE A 7 -47.70 38.91 15.87
C PHE A 7 -46.18 39.00 16.06
N LEU A 8 -45.77 39.52 17.23
CA LEU A 8 -44.34 39.60 17.57
C LEU A 8 -43.73 38.26 17.96
N LEU A 9 -44.51 37.37 18.55
CA LEU A 9 -44.06 36.01 18.88
C LEU A 9 -43.97 35.11 17.66
N ALA A 10 -44.81 35.31 16.65
CA ALA A 10 -44.77 34.52 15.40
C ALA A 10 -43.57 34.88 14.49
N THR A 11 -43.11 36.15 14.53
CA THR A 11 -41.95 36.58 13.73
C THR A 11 -40.60 36.12 14.32
N VAL A 12 -40.52 35.97 15.65
CA VAL A 12 -39.28 35.44 16.27
C VAL A 12 -39.16 33.92 16.09
N GLY A 13 -40.29 33.21 16.04
CA GLY A 13 -40.30 31.76 15.79
C GLY A 13 -39.89 31.35 14.36
N LEU A 14 -40.15 32.21 13.36
CA LEU A 14 -39.76 31.91 11.95
C LEU A 14 -38.29 32.20 11.63
N LEU A 15 -37.61 33.04 12.42
CA LEU A 15 -36.20 33.36 12.22
C LEU A 15 -35.26 32.32 12.84
N SER A 16 -35.74 31.48 13.77
CA SER A 16 -34.90 30.47 14.41
C SER A 16 -34.81 29.12 13.66
N VAL A 17 -35.64 28.91 12.65
CA VAL A 17 -35.62 27.66 11.85
C VAL A 17 -34.63 27.75 10.68
N GLY A 18 -34.17 28.94 10.29
CA GLY A 18 -33.30 29.16 9.13
C GLY A 18 -31.81 28.94 9.38
N VAL A 19 -31.36 28.75 10.64
CA VAL A 19 -29.92 28.68 10.96
C VAL A 19 -29.39 27.24 11.12
N LEU A 20 -30.26 26.23 11.12
CA LEU A 20 -29.85 24.82 11.31
C LEU A 20 -29.57 24.06 10.04
N THR A 21 -29.69 24.67 8.86
CA THR A 21 -29.43 23.96 7.59
C THR A 21 -28.05 24.26 6.98
N ALA A 22 -27.17 25.01 7.64
CA ALA A 22 -25.88 25.41 7.09
C ALA A 22 -24.73 24.44 7.37
N CYS A 23 -24.95 23.30 8.04
CA CYS A 23 -23.89 22.33 8.35
C CYS A 23 -24.13 20.93 7.76
N SER A 24 -24.86 20.83 6.66
CA SER A 24 -25.00 19.54 5.96
C SER A 24 -24.49 19.64 4.52
N SER A 25 -23.25 20.02 4.35
CA SER A 25 -22.49 19.62 3.17
C SER A 25 -21.95 18.22 3.42
N SER A 26 -22.82 17.22 3.38
CA SER A 26 -22.37 15.84 3.26
C SER A 26 -21.75 15.67 1.88
N SER A 27 -20.44 15.87 1.78
CA SER A 27 -19.66 15.24 0.74
C SER A 27 -19.93 13.74 0.86
N LYS A 28 -20.66 13.19 -0.09
CA LYS A 28 -20.82 11.75 -0.26
C LYS A 28 -19.46 11.18 -0.69
N THR A 29 -18.52 11.10 0.23
CA THR A 29 -17.38 10.22 0.10
C THR A 29 -17.87 8.86 0.60
N SER A 30 -18.20 7.94 -0.28
CA SER A 30 -18.70 6.61 0.02
C SER A 30 -17.61 5.67 0.58
N GLY A 31 -16.54 6.21 1.14
CA GLY A 31 -15.43 5.47 1.75
C GLY A 31 -15.16 5.92 3.18
N LYS A 32 -14.74 4.98 4.02
CA LYS A 32 -14.21 5.31 5.34
C LYS A 32 -12.81 5.87 5.18
N THR A 33 -12.58 7.11 5.64
CA THR A 33 -11.26 7.73 5.64
C THR A 33 -10.52 7.31 6.91
N TYR A 34 -9.33 6.75 6.75
CA TYR A 34 -8.42 6.46 7.84
C TYR A 34 -7.29 7.49 7.84
N ASN A 35 -7.12 8.21 8.94
CA ASN A 35 -6.05 9.19 9.10
C ASN A 35 -4.92 8.58 9.94
N TYR A 36 -3.70 8.65 9.41
CA TYR A 36 -2.51 8.13 10.06
C TYR A 36 -1.42 9.20 10.11
N VAL A 37 -0.67 9.26 11.22
CA VAL A 37 0.44 10.20 11.40
C VAL A 37 1.76 9.45 11.32
N TYR A 38 2.61 9.85 10.41
CA TYR A 38 3.99 9.35 10.31
C TYR A 38 4.90 10.07 11.30
N GLY A 39 5.93 9.39 11.79
CA GLY A 39 6.99 10.00 12.59
C GLY A 39 7.89 10.97 11.81
N GLY A 40 7.77 10.98 10.48
CA GLY A 40 8.45 11.86 9.53
C GLY A 40 8.09 11.46 8.10
N ASP A 41 8.22 12.40 7.16
CA ASP A 41 7.90 12.14 5.77
C ASP A 41 8.88 11.13 5.14
N PRO A 42 8.40 10.22 4.27
CA PRO A 42 9.28 9.36 3.49
C PRO A 42 10.04 10.20 2.45
N ALA A 43 11.35 10.01 2.34
CA ALA A 43 12.17 10.69 1.34
C ALA A 43 11.86 10.20 -0.09
N THR A 44 11.37 8.98 -0.21
CA THR A 44 10.97 8.34 -1.46
C THR A 44 9.89 7.31 -1.17
N LEU A 45 9.10 6.94 -2.17
CA LEU A 45 8.21 5.77 -2.14
C LEU A 45 8.79 4.56 -2.88
N ASP A 46 10.03 4.67 -3.38
CA ASP A 46 10.77 3.54 -3.92
C ASP A 46 11.23 2.62 -2.77
N TYR A 47 10.32 1.74 -2.36
CA TYR A 47 10.53 0.79 -1.26
C TYR A 47 11.59 -0.27 -1.56
N VAL A 48 12.00 -0.40 -2.81
CA VAL A 48 13.02 -1.36 -3.23
C VAL A 48 14.42 -0.79 -3.03
N SER A 49 14.59 0.54 -3.11
CA SER A 49 15.90 1.21 -3.00
C SER A 49 16.35 1.48 -1.57
N THR A 50 15.43 1.57 -0.62
CA THR A 50 15.75 1.96 0.78
C THR A 50 15.04 1.08 1.81
N ASN A 51 15.62 1.00 3.01
CA ASN A 51 15.04 0.28 4.16
C ASN A 51 14.54 1.22 5.27
N LYS A 52 14.37 2.52 4.98
CA LYS A 52 13.96 3.51 5.99
C LYS A 52 12.55 3.22 6.52
N LYS A 53 12.39 3.22 7.83
CA LYS A 53 11.14 2.89 8.53
C LYS A 53 9.92 3.70 8.03
N ASN A 54 10.09 5.00 7.82
CA ASN A 54 8.98 5.87 7.40
C ASN A 54 8.45 5.47 6.02
N MET A 55 9.34 5.13 5.09
CA MET A 55 8.97 4.61 3.77
C MET A 55 8.30 3.24 3.89
N THR A 56 8.90 2.29 4.61
CA THR A 56 8.34 0.94 4.79
C THR A 56 6.94 1.00 5.38
N THR A 57 6.70 1.85 6.39
CA THR A 57 5.38 2.04 6.98
C THR A 57 4.37 2.61 5.97
N ALA A 58 4.78 3.56 5.12
CA ALA A 58 3.91 4.15 4.11
C ALA A 58 3.48 3.13 3.05
N VAL A 59 4.42 2.29 2.60
CA VAL A 59 4.22 1.37 1.48
C VAL A 59 3.57 0.05 1.90
N SER A 60 3.77 -0.42 3.14
CA SER A 60 3.30 -1.73 3.62
C SER A 60 1.78 -1.95 3.54
N ASN A 61 0.99 -0.89 3.36
CA ASN A 61 -0.46 -0.99 3.16
C ASN A 61 -0.87 -1.03 1.67
N GLY A 62 0.08 -0.87 0.76
CA GLY A 62 -0.19 -0.81 -0.69
C GLY A 62 0.57 -1.83 -1.51
N VAL A 63 1.53 -2.55 -0.92
CA VAL A 63 2.37 -3.52 -1.63
C VAL A 63 2.42 -4.82 -0.85
N ASP A 64 1.97 -5.90 -1.50
CA ASP A 64 2.00 -7.24 -0.95
C ASP A 64 3.27 -7.98 -1.38
N GLY A 65 3.80 -8.80 -0.46
CA GLY A 65 4.89 -9.73 -0.75
C GLY A 65 4.40 -11.07 -1.31
N LEU A 66 5.33 -11.99 -1.58
CA LEU A 66 5.00 -13.37 -1.90
C LEU A 66 4.20 -14.03 -0.77
N PHE A 67 4.52 -13.68 0.47
CA PHE A 67 3.91 -14.13 1.70
C PHE A 67 3.61 -12.96 2.63
N GLU A 68 2.72 -13.19 3.56
CA GLU A 68 2.40 -12.28 4.66
C GLU A 68 2.43 -13.04 5.99
N ASN A 69 2.42 -12.32 7.09
CA ASN A 69 2.28 -12.91 8.41
C ASN A 69 0.86 -12.69 8.92
N ASP A 70 0.27 -13.74 9.52
CA ASP A 70 -0.98 -13.58 10.26
C ASP A 70 -0.74 -12.88 11.61
N GLN A 71 -1.81 -12.61 12.34
CA GLN A 71 -1.75 -11.95 13.65
C GLN A 71 -0.91 -12.69 14.71
N TYR A 72 -0.55 -13.95 14.46
CA TYR A 72 0.28 -14.80 15.35
C TYR A 72 1.72 -14.92 14.84
N GLY A 73 2.06 -14.27 13.71
CA GLY A 73 3.37 -14.34 13.09
C GLY A 73 3.59 -15.57 12.21
N ASN A 74 2.55 -16.37 11.91
CA ASN A 74 2.68 -17.49 10.99
C ASN A 74 2.70 -17.01 9.55
N LEU A 75 3.60 -17.58 8.75
CA LEU A 75 3.71 -17.31 7.34
C LEU A 75 2.49 -17.83 6.56
N LYS A 76 1.85 -16.96 5.80
CA LYS A 76 0.69 -17.26 4.95
C LYS A 76 0.96 -16.91 3.49
N PRO A 77 0.41 -17.68 2.54
CA PRO A 77 0.44 -17.31 1.13
C PRO A 77 -0.28 -15.97 0.87
N SER A 78 0.38 -15.07 0.13
CA SER A 78 -0.18 -13.80 -0.34
C SER A 78 -0.14 -13.76 -1.86
N VAL A 79 0.77 -13.03 -2.50
CA VAL A 79 0.90 -13.03 -3.98
C VAL A 79 1.33 -14.40 -4.50
N ALA A 80 2.15 -15.15 -3.77
CA ALA A 80 2.33 -16.57 -4.05
C ALA A 80 1.16 -17.37 -3.48
N GLU A 81 0.48 -18.17 -4.29
CA GLU A 81 -0.59 -19.05 -3.83
C GLU A 81 -0.06 -20.30 -3.10
N ASN A 82 1.15 -20.75 -3.46
CA ASN A 82 1.88 -21.82 -2.80
C ASN A 82 3.36 -21.79 -3.18
N TRP A 83 4.15 -22.64 -2.53
CA TRP A 83 5.55 -22.85 -2.85
C TRP A 83 5.96 -24.31 -2.64
N SER A 84 7.08 -24.68 -3.23
CA SER A 84 7.75 -25.96 -2.99
C SER A 84 9.25 -25.77 -2.85
N VAL A 85 9.88 -26.73 -2.18
CA VAL A 85 11.34 -26.79 -1.99
C VAL A 85 11.81 -28.09 -2.59
N SER A 86 12.91 -28.04 -3.34
CA SER A 86 13.56 -29.23 -3.92
C SER A 86 14.04 -30.18 -2.82
N GLN A 87 14.26 -31.45 -3.15
CA GLN A 87 14.68 -32.47 -2.19
C GLN A 87 16.03 -32.16 -1.52
N ASP A 88 16.92 -31.45 -2.22
CA ASP A 88 18.21 -30.99 -1.69
C ASP A 88 18.13 -29.71 -0.86
N GLY A 89 16.93 -29.09 -0.75
CA GLY A 89 16.71 -27.86 -0.01
C GLY A 89 17.26 -26.59 -0.67
N LEU A 90 17.79 -26.67 -1.89
CA LEU A 90 18.50 -25.56 -2.53
C LEU A 90 17.67 -24.75 -3.52
N THR A 91 16.52 -25.30 -3.97
CA THR A 91 15.67 -24.62 -4.94
C THR A 91 14.27 -24.40 -4.35
N TYR A 92 13.86 -23.13 -4.32
CA TYR A 92 12.53 -22.69 -3.91
C TYR A 92 11.74 -22.25 -5.14
N THR A 93 10.59 -22.86 -5.35
CA THR A 93 9.68 -22.52 -6.44
C THR A 93 8.41 -21.90 -5.88
N TYR A 94 8.09 -20.69 -6.33
CA TYR A 94 6.89 -19.94 -5.92
C TYR A 94 5.91 -19.90 -7.07
N LYS A 95 4.66 -20.24 -6.81
CA LYS A 95 3.58 -20.15 -7.79
C LYS A 95 2.79 -18.87 -7.56
N ILE A 96 2.88 -17.93 -8.51
CA ILE A 96 2.17 -16.65 -8.43
C ILE A 96 0.67 -16.89 -8.63
N ARG A 97 -0.13 -16.31 -7.74
CA ARG A 97 -1.60 -16.35 -7.78
C ARG A 97 -2.11 -15.65 -9.05
N LYS A 98 -3.05 -16.30 -9.74
CA LYS A 98 -3.69 -15.70 -10.91
C LYS A 98 -4.64 -14.58 -10.49
N GLY A 99 -4.72 -13.53 -11.31
CA GLY A 99 -5.65 -12.42 -11.11
C GLY A 99 -5.20 -11.35 -10.11
N VAL A 100 -4.01 -11.47 -9.52
CA VAL A 100 -3.38 -10.36 -8.77
C VAL A 100 -2.98 -9.29 -9.77
N LYS A 101 -3.27 -8.03 -9.45
CA LYS A 101 -3.07 -6.90 -10.37
C LYS A 101 -2.31 -5.76 -9.73
N TRP A 102 -1.61 -5.03 -10.57
CA TRP A 102 -1.13 -3.70 -10.27
C TRP A 102 -2.25 -2.69 -10.50
N TYR A 103 -2.32 -1.69 -9.64
CA TYR A 103 -3.29 -0.59 -9.73
C TYR A 103 -2.57 0.75 -9.83
N THR A 104 -3.19 1.70 -10.53
CA THR A 104 -2.74 3.10 -10.54
C THR A 104 -3.13 3.80 -9.23
N SER A 105 -2.62 5.02 -9.03
CA SER A 105 -3.01 5.89 -7.90
C SER A 105 -4.51 6.21 -7.88
N ASP A 106 -5.16 6.16 -9.03
CA ASP A 106 -6.60 6.42 -9.17
C ASP A 106 -7.46 5.17 -8.98
N GLY A 107 -6.81 4.01 -8.70
CA GLY A 107 -7.47 2.73 -8.45
C GLY A 107 -7.86 1.97 -9.73
N GLU A 108 -7.34 2.33 -10.89
CA GLU A 108 -7.56 1.62 -12.13
C GLU A 108 -6.60 0.44 -12.28
N GLU A 109 -7.07 -0.64 -12.89
CA GLU A 109 -6.25 -1.82 -13.19
C GLU A 109 -5.19 -1.46 -14.23
N TYR A 110 -3.91 -1.68 -13.89
CA TYR A 110 -2.78 -1.39 -14.77
C TYR A 110 -2.28 -2.63 -15.50
N ALA A 111 -1.93 -3.70 -14.77
CA ALA A 111 -1.36 -4.93 -15.33
C ALA A 111 -1.57 -6.12 -14.37
N ASN A 112 -1.42 -7.35 -14.88
CA ASN A 112 -1.34 -8.52 -14.02
C ASN A 112 0.05 -8.63 -13.38
N VAL A 113 0.10 -9.01 -12.10
CA VAL A 113 1.34 -9.35 -11.42
C VAL A 113 1.84 -10.70 -11.96
N THR A 114 3.12 -10.75 -12.29
CA THR A 114 3.79 -11.93 -12.87
C THR A 114 5.11 -12.24 -12.15
N ALA A 115 5.66 -13.43 -12.36
CA ALA A 115 6.98 -13.78 -11.85
C ALA A 115 8.10 -12.83 -12.37
N LYS A 116 7.91 -12.24 -13.56
CA LYS A 116 8.87 -11.29 -14.14
C LYS A 116 8.99 -10.02 -13.31
N ASP A 117 7.91 -9.58 -12.64
CA ASP A 117 7.91 -8.37 -11.82
C ASP A 117 8.86 -8.51 -10.63
N PHE A 118 8.95 -9.71 -10.04
CA PHE A 118 9.91 -10.01 -8.97
C PHE A 118 11.36 -9.94 -9.46
N VAL A 119 11.64 -10.48 -10.66
CA VAL A 119 12.96 -10.36 -11.26
C VAL A 119 13.30 -8.91 -11.57
N THR A 120 12.34 -8.14 -12.09
CA THR A 120 12.50 -6.70 -12.36
C THR A 120 12.79 -5.94 -11.06
N GLY A 121 12.06 -6.23 -9.98
CA GLY A 121 12.30 -5.63 -8.67
C GLY A 121 13.69 -5.94 -8.11
N LEU A 122 14.19 -7.18 -8.27
CA LEU A 122 15.53 -7.57 -7.84
C LEU A 122 16.62 -6.84 -8.66
N LYS A 123 16.43 -6.73 -9.98
CA LYS A 123 17.34 -5.95 -10.84
C LYS A 123 17.33 -4.46 -10.43
N HIS A 124 16.16 -3.88 -10.18
CA HIS A 124 16.04 -2.51 -9.70
C HIS A 124 16.76 -2.31 -8.35
N ALA A 125 16.59 -3.23 -7.40
CA ALA A 125 17.33 -3.19 -6.14
C ALA A 125 18.85 -3.21 -6.33
N ALA A 126 19.34 -4.01 -7.28
CA ALA A 126 20.76 -4.09 -7.61
C ALA A 126 21.26 -2.80 -8.28
N ASP A 127 20.51 -2.28 -9.27
CA ASP A 127 20.88 -1.08 -10.04
C ASP A 127 20.86 0.20 -9.20
N THR A 128 19.95 0.29 -8.23
CA THR A 128 19.87 1.42 -7.28
C THR A 128 20.81 1.25 -6.08
N ASN A 129 21.56 0.16 -6.02
CA ASN A 129 22.39 -0.17 -4.86
C ASN A 129 21.58 -0.12 -3.56
N SER A 130 20.45 -0.84 -3.54
CA SER A 130 19.51 -0.87 -2.43
C SER A 130 20.20 -1.08 -1.08
N GLU A 131 19.80 -0.31 -0.07
CA GLU A 131 20.29 -0.45 1.30
C GLU A 131 20.01 -1.84 1.90
N ALA A 132 19.07 -2.60 1.33
CA ALA A 132 18.70 -3.94 1.78
C ALA A 132 19.25 -5.09 0.91
N ILE A 133 20.01 -4.77 -0.16
CA ILE A 133 20.45 -5.79 -1.13
C ILE A 133 21.32 -6.89 -0.49
N TYR A 134 22.03 -6.55 0.58
CA TYR A 134 22.88 -7.51 1.33
C TYR A 134 22.09 -8.71 1.90
N LEU A 135 20.78 -8.56 2.14
CA LEU A 135 19.92 -9.63 2.64
C LEU A 135 19.73 -10.75 1.59
N LEU A 136 19.91 -10.43 0.31
CA LEU A 136 19.70 -11.33 -0.82
C LEU A 136 21.00 -11.81 -1.44
N GLN A 137 22.12 -11.18 -1.15
CA GLN A 137 23.43 -11.60 -1.59
C GLN A 137 23.71 -13.03 -1.09
N ASN A 138 24.31 -13.85 -1.96
CA ASN A 138 24.60 -15.26 -1.73
C ASN A 138 23.37 -16.19 -1.57
N SER A 139 22.14 -15.63 -1.54
CA SER A 139 20.90 -16.43 -1.46
C SER A 139 20.18 -16.52 -2.81
N VAL A 140 20.30 -15.50 -3.65
CA VAL A 140 19.69 -15.49 -4.97
C VAL A 140 20.74 -15.78 -6.02
N LYS A 141 20.54 -16.88 -6.77
CA LYS A 141 21.45 -17.29 -7.84
C LYS A 141 21.55 -16.21 -8.92
N GLY A 142 22.77 -15.85 -9.30
CA GLY A 142 23.06 -14.84 -10.31
C GLY A 142 23.11 -13.41 -9.79
N LEU A 143 22.59 -13.11 -8.58
CA LEU A 143 22.58 -11.75 -8.04
C LEU A 143 24.00 -11.18 -7.85
N ASN A 144 24.94 -11.96 -7.37
CA ASN A 144 26.31 -11.51 -7.18
C ASN A 144 27.01 -11.19 -8.53
N ASP A 145 26.74 -12.00 -9.55
CA ASP A 145 27.27 -11.76 -10.92
C ASP A 145 26.65 -10.49 -11.52
N TYR A 146 25.35 -10.27 -11.26
CA TYR A 146 24.66 -9.05 -11.67
C TYR A 146 25.25 -7.81 -10.98
N LEU A 147 25.45 -7.84 -9.67
CA LEU A 147 26.02 -6.75 -8.89
C LEU A 147 27.46 -6.40 -9.30
N SER A 148 28.27 -7.42 -9.59
CA SER A 148 29.65 -7.23 -10.06
C SER A 148 29.76 -6.78 -11.53
N GLY A 149 28.67 -6.85 -12.29
CA GLY A 149 28.66 -6.58 -13.73
C GLY A 149 29.17 -7.74 -14.58
N ALA A 150 29.43 -8.90 -13.99
CA ALA A 150 29.90 -10.10 -14.72
C ALA A 150 28.80 -10.69 -15.64
N ASN A 151 27.53 -10.58 -15.19
CA ASN A 151 26.36 -10.92 -16.00
C ASN A 151 25.20 -9.98 -15.63
N LYS A 152 24.57 -9.38 -16.62
CA LYS A 152 23.42 -8.45 -16.45
C LYS A 152 22.08 -9.04 -16.89
N ASP A 153 22.02 -10.32 -17.22
CA ASP A 153 20.78 -11.02 -17.61
C ASP A 153 20.01 -11.63 -16.42
#